data_92acb2aa87f2d3baac4c746887422011
#
_entry.id   92acb2aa87f2d3baac4c746887422011
#
_cell.length_a   1.000
_cell.length_b   1.000
_cell.length_c   1.000
_cell.angle_alpha   90.00
_cell.angle_beta   90.00
_cell.angle_gamma   90.00
#
_symmetry.space_group_name_H-M   'P 1'
#
loop_
_entity.id
_entity.type
_entity.pdbx_description
1 polymer ?
#
loop_
_entity_poly.entity_id
_entity_poly.type
_entity_poly.pdbx_seq_one_letter_code
_entity_poly.pdbx_strand_id
1 'polypeptide(L)'
;MYKRQIESNQLVEVANIEPSVPEIISIWEVLKNEAVIKDYEIDDLTLYYMNQHLKNVDLFENYLENSYYFLYYVIEELKRNNLPIELAFLPFIESSYDPFSISSSGAVGLWQIMPRTAELLGLKENWWVEERHDPYKSTDAAIRYIDYLYKRFNQDIYLVLVAYNAGPTFTSKAIQRTSRRTLSLSYKDLPLSAQTRNYIQKFLALIELINNNEKYN
;
A
#
# COMPACT_ATOMS: atom_id res chain seq x y z
N MET A 1 -22.34 -63.57 -40.39
CA MET A 1 -20.94 -63.58 -39.98
C MET A 1 -20.33 -62.27 -40.45
N TYR A 2 -20.38 -61.23 -39.61
CA TYR A 2 -19.90 -59.88 -39.95
C TYR A 2 -18.54 -59.68 -39.24
N LYS A 3 -17.48 -59.62 -40.01
CA LYS A 3 -16.17 -59.13 -39.59
C LYS A 3 -16.18 -57.61 -39.82
N ARG A 4 -16.20 -56.81 -38.75
CA ARG A 4 -15.87 -55.38 -38.81
C ARG A 4 -14.33 -55.23 -38.78
N GLN A 5 -13.78 -54.67 -39.84
CA GLN A 5 -12.44 -54.12 -39.85
C GLN A 5 -12.41 -52.91 -38.93
N ILE A 6 -11.48 -52.93 -37.98
CA ILE A 6 -11.16 -51.78 -37.18
C ILE A 6 -10.05 -51.03 -37.92
N GLU A 7 -10.40 -49.87 -38.45
CA GLU A 7 -9.45 -48.96 -39.07
C GLU A 7 -8.50 -48.39 -37.99
N SER A 8 -7.24 -48.34 -38.36
CA SER A 8 -6.15 -47.85 -37.55
C SER A 8 -6.35 -46.39 -37.16
N ASN A 9 -6.62 -46.09 -35.91
CA ASN A 9 -6.57 -44.78 -35.36
C ASN A 9 -5.15 -44.22 -35.46
N GLN A 10 -4.99 -43.15 -36.23
CA GLN A 10 -3.85 -42.24 -36.15
C GLN A 10 -3.76 -41.74 -34.72
N LEU A 11 -2.68 -42.09 -34.02
CA LEU A 11 -2.31 -41.43 -32.78
C LEU A 11 -2.04 -39.96 -33.10
N VAL A 12 -2.95 -39.10 -32.75
CA VAL A 12 -2.68 -37.67 -32.69
C VAL A 12 -1.64 -37.48 -31.61
N GLU A 13 -0.46 -37.12 -32.02
CA GLU A 13 0.63 -36.69 -31.13
C GLU A 13 0.16 -35.46 -30.42
N VAL A 14 -0.32 -35.61 -29.18
CA VAL A 14 -0.62 -34.49 -28.29
C VAL A 14 0.72 -33.87 -28.00
N ALA A 15 1.04 -32.80 -28.70
CA ALA A 15 2.17 -31.95 -28.38
C ALA A 15 2.10 -31.64 -26.88
N ASN A 16 3.11 -32.06 -26.13
CA ASN A 16 3.33 -31.64 -24.75
C ASN A 16 3.50 -30.12 -24.75
N ILE A 17 2.40 -29.40 -24.70
CA ILE A 17 2.40 -28.01 -24.31
C ILE A 17 2.60 -28.06 -22.80
N GLU A 18 3.86 -28.06 -22.34
CA GLU A 18 4.15 -27.68 -20.98
C GLU A 18 3.47 -26.34 -20.77
N PRO A 19 2.53 -26.21 -19.82
CA PRO A 19 2.00 -24.91 -19.49
C PRO A 19 3.22 -24.08 -19.08
N SER A 20 3.56 -23.04 -19.85
CA SER A 20 4.52 -22.04 -19.41
C SER A 20 3.96 -21.52 -18.10
N VAL A 21 4.56 -21.97 -16.99
CA VAL A 21 4.28 -21.39 -15.68
C VAL A 21 4.56 -19.90 -15.90
N PRO A 22 3.56 -19.02 -15.77
CA PRO A 22 3.82 -17.59 -15.92
C PRO A 22 4.94 -17.28 -14.94
N GLU A 23 6.01 -16.67 -15.45
CA GLU A 23 7.14 -16.23 -14.64
C GLU A 23 6.53 -15.48 -13.45
N ILE A 24 6.68 -16.01 -12.24
CA ILE A 24 6.11 -15.39 -11.03
C ILE A 24 6.94 -14.13 -10.83
N ILE A 25 6.49 -13.06 -11.46
CA ILE A 25 7.06 -11.74 -11.23
C ILE A 25 6.88 -11.48 -9.73
N SER A 26 7.98 -11.32 -9.03
CA SER A 26 7.95 -11.03 -7.61
C SER A 26 7.06 -9.80 -7.39
N ILE A 27 6.18 -9.83 -6.40
CA ILE A 27 5.33 -8.69 -6.06
C ILE A 27 6.14 -7.41 -5.81
N TRP A 28 7.39 -7.57 -5.38
CA TRP A 28 8.36 -6.51 -5.20
C TRP A 28 8.85 -5.92 -6.52
N GLU A 29 8.99 -6.74 -7.54
CA GLU A 29 9.30 -6.27 -8.91
C GLU A 29 8.14 -5.49 -9.50
N VAL A 30 6.90 -5.91 -9.24
CA VAL A 30 5.71 -5.14 -9.62
C VAL A 30 5.73 -3.77 -8.97
N LEU A 31 5.96 -3.70 -7.65
CA LEU A 31 6.06 -2.43 -6.92
C LEU A 31 7.18 -1.55 -7.46
N LYS A 32 8.36 -2.12 -7.73
CA LYS A 32 9.52 -1.39 -8.28
C LYS A 32 9.25 -0.86 -9.69
N ASN A 33 8.64 -1.64 -10.56
CA ASN A 33 8.47 -1.32 -11.98
C ASN A 33 7.32 -0.36 -12.24
N GLU A 34 6.23 -0.46 -11.48
CA GLU A 34 5.01 0.32 -11.67
C GLU A 34 4.92 1.55 -10.75
N ALA A 35 5.89 1.75 -9.85
CA ALA A 35 5.95 2.90 -8.97
C ALA A 35 5.99 4.22 -9.75
N VAL A 36 5.16 5.19 -9.34
CA VAL A 36 5.08 6.52 -9.95
C VAL A 36 5.97 7.55 -9.25
N ILE A 37 6.33 7.33 -7.97
CA ILE A 37 7.24 8.19 -7.22
C ILE A 37 8.68 7.80 -7.57
N LYS A 38 9.30 8.58 -8.46
CA LYS A 38 10.70 8.37 -8.88
C LYS A 38 11.66 9.45 -8.39
N ASP A 39 11.14 10.66 -8.21
CA ASP A 39 11.90 11.81 -7.79
C ASP A 39 11.53 12.18 -6.35
N TYR A 40 12.35 11.78 -5.40
CA TYR A 40 12.23 12.12 -3.98
C TYR A 40 13.59 12.38 -3.38
N GLU A 41 13.62 13.23 -2.38
CA GLU A 41 14.84 13.57 -1.66
C GLU A 41 14.97 12.67 -0.43
N ILE A 42 16.15 12.07 -0.28
CA ILE A 42 16.53 11.29 0.90
C ILE A 42 17.22 12.25 1.86
N ASP A 43 16.48 12.74 2.83
CA ASP A 43 17.02 13.57 3.90
C ASP A 43 17.53 12.74 5.10
N ASP A 44 18.11 13.40 6.10
CA ASP A 44 18.65 12.75 7.29
C ASP A 44 17.62 11.93 8.05
N LEU A 45 16.33 12.34 8.01
CA LEU A 45 15.24 11.65 8.68
C LEU A 45 14.83 10.41 7.89
N THR A 46 14.81 10.47 6.57
CA THR A 46 14.59 9.29 5.71
C THR A 46 15.71 8.28 5.95
N LEU A 47 16.98 8.71 5.93
CA LEU A 47 18.13 7.86 6.24
C LEU A 47 18.05 7.24 7.64
N TYR A 48 17.57 7.99 8.62
CA TYR A 48 17.34 7.46 9.97
C TYR A 48 16.37 6.28 9.95
N TYR A 49 15.21 6.41 9.27
CA TYR A 49 14.22 5.33 9.20
C TYR A 49 14.70 4.14 8.37
N MET A 50 15.40 4.37 7.26
CA MET A 50 16.06 3.29 6.51
C MET A 50 17.01 2.50 7.40
N ASN A 51 17.88 3.19 8.15
CA ASN A 51 18.83 2.56 9.06
C ASN A 51 18.15 1.78 10.21
N GLN A 52 16.94 2.16 10.63
CA GLN A 52 16.18 1.37 11.61
C GLN A 52 15.76 0.01 11.04
N HIS A 53 15.32 -0.04 9.77
CA HIS A 53 14.98 -1.28 9.10
C HIS A 53 16.23 -2.15 8.85
N LEU A 54 17.31 -1.55 8.34
CA LEU A 54 18.57 -2.25 8.04
C LEU A 54 19.27 -2.79 9.29
N LYS A 55 19.11 -2.16 10.46
CA LYS A 55 19.63 -2.67 11.73
C LYS A 55 18.82 -3.80 12.33
N ASN A 56 17.57 -3.93 11.96
CA ASN A 56 16.64 -4.95 12.47
C ASN A 56 16.09 -5.75 11.29
N VAL A 57 16.98 -6.40 10.55
CA VAL A 57 16.62 -7.15 9.32
C VAL A 57 15.54 -8.19 9.61
N ASP A 58 15.69 -8.99 10.68
CA ASP A 58 14.71 -10.00 11.07
C ASP A 58 13.32 -9.41 11.29
N LEU A 59 13.23 -8.21 11.89
CA LEU A 59 11.98 -7.51 12.10
C LEU A 59 11.38 -7.02 10.77
N PHE A 60 12.22 -6.53 9.88
CA PHE A 60 11.79 -6.08 8.57
C PHE A 60 11.33 -7.25 7.69
N GLU A 61 12.03 -8.38 7.74
CA GLU A 61 11.62 -9.62 7.07
C GLU A 61 10.26 -10.11 7.61
N ASN A 62 10.03 -10.11 8.92
CA ASN A 62 8.72 -10.42 9.49
C ASN A 62 7.60 -9.49 8.97
N TYR A 63 7.88 -8.20 8.75
CA TYR A 63 6.90 -7.28 8.15
C TYR A 63 6.59 -7.66 6.70
N LEU A 64 7.61 -8.06 5.93
CA LEU A 64 7.43 -8.53 4.57
C LEU A 64 6.64 -9.84 4.52
N GLU A 65 6.92 -10.78 5.44
CA GLU A 65 6.18 -12.03 5.58
C GLU A 65 4.70 -11.79 5.94
N ASN A 66 4.42 -10.93 6.91
CA ASN A 66 3.04 -10.56 7.26
C ASN A 66 2.28 -9.97 6.07
N SER A 67 2.97 -9.18 5.24
CA SER A 67 2.36 -8.56 4.07
C SER A 67 1.99 -9.56 2.98
N TYR A 68 2.70 -10.68 2.87
CA TYR A 68 2.59 -11.65 1.78
C TYR A 68 1.13 -12.07 1.50
N TYR A 69 0.33 -12.27 2.55
CA TYR A 69 -1.05 -12.73 2.43
C TYR A 69 -2.01 -11.66 1.90
N PHE A 70 -1.71 -10.38 2.14
CA PHE A 70 -2.65 -9.29 1.86
C PHE A 70 -2.13 -8.30 0.83
N LEU A 71 -0.82 -8.18 0.65
CA LEU A 71 -0.18 -7.21 -0.23
C LEU A 71 -0.64 -7.35 -1.69
N TYR A 72 -0.76 -8.58 -2.18
CA TYR A 72 -1.28 -8.83 -3.52
C TYR A 72 -2.69 -8.26 -3.69
N TYR A 73 -3.58 -8.53 -2.74
CA TYR A 73 -4.94 -8.00 -2.77
C TYR A 73 -4.96 -6.46 -2.72
N VAL A 74 -4.14 -5.87 -1.86
CA VAL A 74 -4.02 -4.40 -1.75
C VAL A 74 -3.57 -3.78 -3.09
N ILE A 75 -2.56 -4.37 -3.74
CA ILE A 75 -2.05 -3.89 -5.04
C ILE A 75 -3.12 -4.00 -6.11
N GLU A 76 -3.83 -5.14 -6.19
CA GLU A 76 -4.90 -5.32 -7.17
C GLU A 76 -6.03 -4.30 -6.99
N GLU A 77 -6.42 -4.01 -5.75
CA GLU A 77 -7.44 -3.01 -5.46
C GLU A 77 -6.95 -1.58 -5.78
N LEU A 78 -5.68 -1.24 -5.51
CA LEU A 78 -5.10 0.03 -5.95
C LEU A 78 -5.14 0.17 -7.47
N LYS A 79 -4.70 -0.85 -8.22
CA LYS A 79 -4.73 -0.88 -9.68
C LYS A 79 -6.14 -0.73 -10.24
N ARG A 80 -7.12 -1.47 -9.71
CA ARG A 80 -8.53 -1.38 -10.13
C ARG A 80 -9.10 0.03 -9.98
N ASN A 81 -8.61 0.78 -9.00
CA ASN A 81 -9.05 2.13 -8.74
C ASN A 81 -8.14 3.21 -9.36
N ASN A 82 -7.15 2.82 -10.21
CA ASN A 82 -6.17 3.71 -10.82
C ASN A 82 -5.41 4.57 -9.79
N LEU A 83 -5.08 3.98 -8.65
CA LEU A 83 -4.31 4.63 -7.59
C LEU A 83 -2.84 4.21 -7.66
N PRO A 84 -1.91 5.09 -7.25
CA PRO A 84 -0.50 4.74 -7.15
C PRO A 84 -0.27 3.49 -6.29
N ILE A 85 0.48 2.52 -6.82
CA ILE A 85 0.68 1.24 -6.13
C ILE A 85 1.55 1.36 -4.89
N GLU A 86 2.36 2.41 -4.78
CA GLU A 86 3.17 2.72 -3.59
C GLU A 86 2.30 2.93 -2.34
N LEU A 87 1.02 3.28 -2.51
CA LEU A 87 0.08 3.38 -1.39
C LEU A 87 -0.13 2.03 -0.68
N ALA A 88 0.32 0.92 -1.28
CA ALA A 88 0.43 -0.38 -0.62
C ALA A 88 1.45 -0.37 0.55
N PHE A 89 2.31 0.64 0.64
CA PHE A 89 3.21 0.80 1.79
C PHE A 89 2.55 1.43 3.02
N LEU A 90 1.33 1.96 2.91
CA LEU A 90 0.61 2.52 4.06
C LEU A 90 0.41 1.50 5.18
N PRO A 91 -0.10 0.27 4.94
CA PRO A 91 -0.23 -0.72 5.99
C PRO A 91 1.08 -1.11 6.69
N PHE A 92 2.25 -1.00 6.01
CA PHE A 92 3.53 -1.21 6.68
C PHE A 92 3.78 -0.16 7.76
N ILE A 93 3.48 1.11 7.46
CA ILE A 93 3.69 2.22 8.39
C ILE A 93 2.66 2.21 9.50
N GLU A 94 1.43 1.81 9.21
CA GLU A 94 0.30 1.83 10.11
C GLU A 94 0.34 0.67 11.12
N SER A 95 0.58 -0.56 10.66
CA SER A 95 0.43 -1.75 11.47
C SER A 95 1.48 -2.84 11.21
N SER A 96 2.46 -2.62 10.32
CA SER A 96 3.33 -3.69 9.81
C SER A 96 2.54 -4.85 9.19
N TYR A 97 1.45 -4.54 8.51
CA TYR A 97 0.50 -5.49 7.92
C TYR A 97 -0.19 -6.43 8.93
N ASP A 98 -0.26 -6.03 10.22
CA ASP A 98 -0.98 -6.80 11.23
C ASP A 98 -2.48 -6.43 11.25
N PRO A 99 -3.39 -7.35 10.86
CA PRO A 99 -4.83 -7.09 10.86
C PRO A 99 -5.42 -6.98 12.28
N PHE A 100 -4.69 -7.43 13.30
CA PHE A 100 -5.14 -7.40 14.69
C PHE A 100 -4.56 -6.24 15.50
N SER A 101 -3.75 -5.40 14.87
CA SER A 101 -3.13 -4.24 15.52
C SER A 101 -4.17 -3.25 16.04
N ILE A 102 -3.99 -2.79 17.28
CA ILE A 102 -4.83 -1.77 17.91
C ILE A 102 -3.92 -0.71 18.52
N SER A 103 -4.11 0.55 18.11
CA SER A 103 -3.36 1.67 18.67
C SER A 103 -3.95 2.15 20.01
N SER A 104 -3.16 2.86 20.79
CA SER A 104 -3.62 3.51 22.04
C SER A 104 -4.72 4.56 21.81
N SER A 105 -4.84 5.09 20.60
CA SER A 105 -5.88 6.03 20.18
C SER A 105 -7.13 5.37 19.60
N GLY A 106 -7.18 4.02 19.53
CA GLY A 106 -8.33 3.26 19.03
C GLY A 106 -8.37 3.08 17.51
N ALA A 107 -7.28 3.33 16.81
CA ALA A 107 -7.12 2.91 15.42
C ALA A 107 -6.92 1.40 15.35
N VAL A 108 -7.50 0.74 14.34
CA VAL A 108 -7.58 -0.74 14.27
C VAL A 108 -7.22 -1.27 12.89
N GLY A 109 -6.56 -2.43 12.89
CA GLY A 109 -6.33 -3.29 11.73
C GLY A 109 -5.18 -2.83 10.83
N LEU A 110 -5.09 -3.45 9.65
CA LEU A 110 -4.05 -3.18 8.65
C LEU A 110 -3.86 -1.69 8.37
N TRP A 111 -4.97 -0.98 8.21
CA TRP A 111 -5.04 0.41 7.78
C TRP A 111 -5.14 1.41 8.93
N GLN A 112 -5.12 0.95 10.18
CA GLN A 112 -5.28 1.76 11.38
C GLN A 112 -6.45 2.75 11.27
N ILE A 113 -7.62 2.23 10.89
CA ILE A 113 -8.82 3.04 10.68
C ILE A 113 -9.39 3.45 12.04
N MET A 114 -9.55 4.76 12.23
CA MET A 114 -10.19 5.31 13.43
C MET A 114 -11.69 5.02 13.45
N PRO A 115 -12.35 4.86 14.63
CA PRO A 115 -13.77 4.52 14.73
C PRO A 115 -14.69 5.43 13.90
N ARG A 116 -14.51 6.75 14.01
CA ARG A 116 -15.28 7.72 13.24
C ARG A 116 -15.09 7.57 11.73
N THR A 117 -13.88 7.23 11.30
CA THR A 117 -13.60 7.00 9.88
C THR A 117 -14.25 5.69 9.43
N ALA A 118 -14.22 4.64 10.25
CA ALA A 118 -14.88 3.38 9.99
C ALA A 118 -16.40 3.56 9.76
N GLU A 119 -17.05 4.32 10.63
CA GLU A 119 -18.48 4.67 10.51
C GLU A 119 -18.76 5.38 9.17
N LEU A 120 -17.96 6.39 8.82
CA LEU A 120 -18.09 7.11 7.54
C LEU A 120 -17.89 6.23 6.31
N LEU A 121 -17.04 5.21 6.43
CA LEU A 121 -16.73 4.25 5.36
C LEU A 121 -17.69 3.06 5.32
N GLY A 122 -18.61 2.97 6.29
CA GLY A 122 -19.62 1.92 6.37
C GLY A 122 -19.11 0.59 6.90
N LEU A 123 -17.97 0.58 7.61
CA LEU A 123 -17.48 -0.59 8.32
C LEU A 123 -18.32 -0.82 9.58
N LYS A 124 -18.71 -2.06 9.81
CA LYS A 124 -19.52 -2.43 10.96
C LYS A 124 -18.66 -2.64 12.20
N GLU A 125 -19.10 -2.03 13.28
CA GLU A 125 -18.55 -2.21 14.62
C GLU A 125 -19.69 -2.49 15.59
N ASN A 126 -19.71 -3.66 16.20
CA ASN A 126 -20.63 -4.01 17.26
C ASN A 126 -20.01 -5.10 18.14
N TRP A 127 -20.74 -5.57 19.17
CA TRP A 127 -20.25 -6.58 20.12
C TRP A 127 -19.72 -7.88 19.46
N TRP A 128 -20.21 -8.24 18.26
CA TRP A 128 -19.89 -9.50 17.59
C TRP A 128 -18.98 -9.33 16.38
N VAL A 129 -18.88 -8.12 15.83
CA VAL A 129 -18.21 -7.86 14.56
C VAL A 129 -17.43 -6.56 14.65
N GLU A 130 -16.15 -6.63 14.30
CA GLU A 130 -15.26 -5.49 14.14
C GLU A 130 -14.61 -5.61 12.75
N GLU A 131 -15.24 -5.00 11.74
CA GLU A 131 -14.80 -5.14 10.34
C GLU A 131 -13.49 -4.44 10.02
N ARG A 132 -12.96 -3.59 10.92
CA ARG A 132 -11.61 -3.02 10.77
C ARG A 132 -10.52 -4.08 10.89
N HIS A 133 -10.78 -5.19 11.58
CA HIS A 133 -9.88 -6.35 11.65
C HIS A 133 -9.96 -7.25 10.42
N ASP A 134 -11.03 -7.16 9.62
CA ASP A 134 -11.16 -7.92 8.38
C ASP A 134 -10.25 -7.28 7.32
N PRO A 135 -9.18 -7.96 6.86
CA PRO A 135 -8.20 -7.37 5.95
C PRO A 135 -8.80 -7.01 4.58
N TYR A 136 -9.81 -7.72 4.13
CA TYR A 136 -10.46 -7.46 2.84
C TYR A 136 -11.43 -6.28 2.94
N LYS A 137 -12.33 -6.30 3.92
CA LYS A 137 -13.30 -5.21 4.11
C LYS A 137 -12.64 -3.89 4.48
N SER A 138 -11.63 -3.94 5.35
CA SER A 138 -10.87 -2.74 5.71
C SER A 138 -10.05 -2.21 4.53
N THR A 139 -9.52 -3.08 3.67
CA THR A 139 -8.86 -2.67 2.42
C THR A 139 -9.83 -2.00 1.48
N ASP A 140 -10.99 -2.58 1.20
CA ASP A 140 -12.01 -1.95 0.35
C ASP A 140 -12.42 -0.57 0.86
N ALA A 141 -12.57 -0.44 2.17
CA ALA A 141 -12.90 0.84 2.80
C ALA A 141 -11.75 1.85 2.69
N ALA A 142 -10.50 1.42 2.96
CA ALA A 142 -9.32 2.25 2.86
C ALA A 142 -9.07 2.73 1.42
N ILE A 143 -9.24 1.87 0.42
CA ILE A 143 -9.10 2.22 -0.99
C ILE A 143 -10.12 3.30 -1.39
N ARG A 144 -11.39 3.17 -0.98
CA ARG A 144 -12.40 4.23 -1.22
C ARG A 144 -12.00 5.55 -0.54
N TYR A 145 -11.45 5.48 0.66
CA TYR A 145 -10.99 6.67 1.37
C TYR A 145 -9.77 7.30 0.70
N ILE A 146 -8.80 6.50 0.28
CA ILE A 146 -7.61 6.96 -0.45
C ILE A 146 -8.01 7.58 -1.79
N ASP A 147 -8.92 6.96 -2.55
CA ASP A 147 -9.44 7.52 -3.81
C ASP A 147 -10.10 8.89 -3.59
N TYR A 148 -10.92 9.02 -2.54
CA TYR A 148 -11.48 10.31 -2.14
C TYR A 148 -10.38 11.34 -1.83
N LEU A 149 -9.34 10.98 -1.08
CA LEU A 149 -8.23 11.88 -0.77
C LEU A 149 -7.43 12.24 -2.03
N TYR A 150 -7.15 11.26 -2.88
CA TYR A 150 -6.39 11.43 -4.11
C TYR A 150 -7.08 12.42 -5.07
N LYS A 151 -8.38 12.26 -5.27
CA LYS A 151 -9.19 13.20 -6.05
C LYS A 151 -9.25 14.60 -5.40
N ARG A 152 -9.41 14.65 -4.08
CA ARG A 152 -9.51 15.91 -3.31
C ARG A 152 -8.24 16.74 -3.35
N PHE A 153 -7.09 16.12 -3.38
CA PHE A 153 -5.78 16.78 -3.33
C PHE A 153 -5.05 16.76 -4.67
N ASN A 154 -5.80 16.78 -5.78
CA ASN A 154 -5.29 16.91 -7.16
C ASN A 154 -4.24 15.85 -7.52
N GLN A 155 -4.43 14.62 -7.04
CA GLN A 155 -3.54 13.48 -7.30
C GLN A 155 -2.11 13.65 -6.73
N ASP A 156 -1.91 14.58 -5.82
CA ASP A 156 -0.65 14.76 -5.11
C ASP A 156 -0.55 13.72 -3.98
N ILE A 157 0.30 12.71 -4.19
CA ILE A 157 0.48 11.59 -3.25
C ILE A 157 0.99 12.07 -1.88
N TYR A 158 1.83 13.10 -1.83
CA TYR A 158 2.33 13.63 -0.55
C TYR A 158 1.22 14.30 0.25
N LEU A 159 0.33 15.02 -0.42
CA LEU A 159 -0.85 15.59 0.23
C LEU A 159 -1.85 14.52 0.66
N VAL A 160 -1.94 13.41 -0.07
CA VAL A 160 -2.72 12.23 0.35
C VAL A 160 -2.14 11.64 1.63
N LEU A 161 -0.82 11.45 1.73
CA LEU A 161 -0.15 10.96 2.94
C LEU A 161 -0.38 11.88 4.13
N VAL A 162 -0.25 13.21 3.93
CA VAL A 162 -0.57 14.21 4.96
C VAL A 162 -2.02 14.07 5.41
N ALA A 163 -2.95 13.95 4.46
CA ALA A 163 -4.38 13.89 4.75
C ALA A 163 -4.81 12.57 5.39
N TYR A 164 -4.16 11.47 5.03
CA TYR A 164 -4.39 10.18 5.66
C TYR A 164 -3.98 10.21 7.14
N ASN A 165 -2.79 10.73 7.43
CA ASN A 165 -2.24 10.79 8.79
C ASN A 165 -2.87 11.90 9.66
N ALA A 166 -2.99 13.13 9.13
CA ALA A 166 -3.42 14.31 9.90
C ALA A 166 -4.89 14.71 9.67
N GLY A 167 -5.57 14.08 8.73
CA GLY A 167 -6.95 14.33 8.35
C GLY A 167 -7.11 15.39 7.24
N PRO A 168 -8.11 15.21 6.36
CA PRO A 168 -8.29 16.04 5.17
C PRO A 168 -8.68 17.49 5.50
N THR A 169 -9.36 17.71 6.61
CA THR A 169 -9.73 19.09 7.05
C THR A 169 -8.51 19.88 7.48
N PHE A 170 -7.59 19.25 8.24
CA PHE A 170 -6.32 19.88 8.61
C PHE A 170 -5.51 20.21 7.35
N THR A 171 -5.34 19.25 6.46
CA THR A 171 -4.58 19.39 5.21
C THR A 171 -5.11 20.52 4.35
N SER A 172 -6.43 20.61 4.12
CA SER A 172 -7.04 21.70 3.36
C SER A 172 -6.79 23.08 4.00
N LYS A 173 -6.88 23.19 5.33
CA LYS A 173 -6.58 24.44 6.05
C LYS A 173 -5.10 24.81 5.97
N ALA A 174 -4.20 23.82 6.06
CA ALA A 174 -2.76 24.03 5.93
C ALA A 174 -2.42 24.55 4.53
N ILE A 175 -2.93 23.90 3.47
CA ILE A 175 -2.79 24.36 2.08
C ILE A 175 -3.29 25.80 1.93
N GLN A 176 -4.50 26.10 2.38
CA GLN A 176 -5.07 27.44 2.25
C GLN A 176 -4.23 28.54 2.93
N ARG A 177 -3.61 28.23 4.07
CA ARG A 177 -2.74 29.17 4.77
C ARG A 177 -1.42 29.37 4.06
N THR A 178 -0.83 28.30 3.52
CA THR A 178 0.47 28.33 2.86
C THR A 178 0.39 28.91 1.46
N SER A 179 -0.62 28.58 0.66
CA SER A 179 -0.82 29.08 -0.71
C SER A 179 -0.96 30.61 -0.82
N ARG A 180 -1.27 31.28 0.29
CA ARG A 180 -1.24 32.75 0.35
C ARG A 180 0.18 33.33 0.40
N ARG A 181 1.20 32.51 0.60
CA ARG A 181 2.60 32.90 0.82
C ARG A 181 3.56 32.40 -0.23
N THR A 182 3.17 31.38 -1.01
CA THR A 182 4.02 30.78 -2.04
C THR A 182 3.24 30.51 -3.32
N LEU A 183 3.90 30.67 -4.47
CA LEU A 183 3.32 30.40 -5.79
C LEU A 183 3.36 28.91 -6.16
N SER A 184 4.36 28.19 -5.64
CA SER A 184 4.50 26.74 -5.81
C SER A 184 4.41 26.09 -4.43
N LEU A 185 3.42 25.21 -4.24
CA LEU A 185 3.15 24.57 -2.97
C LEU A 185 3.75 23.15 -2.96
N SER A 186 4.64 22.91 -2.02
CA SER A 186 5.11 21.57 -1.65
C SER A 186 4.54 21.17 -0.29
N TYR A 187 4.40 19.85 -0.04
CA TYR A 187 4.05 19.37 1.30
C TYR A 187 5.06 19.84 2.37
N LYS A 188 6.32 20.07 1.99
CA LYS A 188 7.39 20.58 2.88
C LYS A 188 7.10 21.98 3.41
N ASP A 189 6.33 22.78 2.66
CA ASP A 189 5.94 24.15 3.05
C ASP A 189 4.81 24.18 4.08
N LEU A 190 4.13 23.04 4.27
CA LEU A 190 2.98 22.94 5.17
C LEU A 190 3.44 22.94 6.64
N PRO A 191 2.67 23.56 7.56
CA PRO A 191 2.94 23.57 8.99
C PRO A 191 2.57 22.21 9.62
N LEU A 192 3.30 21.17 9.23
CA LEU A 192 3.06 19.80 9.68
C LEU A 192 3.63 19.56 11.09
N SER A 193 2.95 18.70 11.86
CA SER A 193 3.49 18.17 13.10
C SER A 193 4.74 17.31 12.84
N ALA A 194 5.57 17.10 13.87
CA ALA A 194 6.68 16.17 13.76
C ALA A 194 6.20 14.74 13.42
N GLN A 195 5.06 14.32 13.98
CA GLN A 195 4.45 13.01 13.67
C GLN A 195 4.13 12.87 12.18
N THR A 196 3.50 13.86 11.57
CA THR A 196 3.12 13.82 10.15
C THR A 196 4.35 13.88 9.25
N ARG A 197 5.37 14.69 9.60
CA ARG A 197 6.65 14.67 8.87
C ARG A 197 7.32 13.30 8.93
N ASN A 198 7.41 12.71 10.12
CA ASN A 198 7.96 11.39 10.31
C ASN A 198 7.21 10.32 9.50
N TYR A 199 5.90 10.45 9.38
CA TYR A 199 5.06 9.54 8.59
C TYR A 199 5.47 9.52 7.13
N ILE A 200 5.65 10.69 6.53
CA ILE A 200 6.09 10.80 5.12
C ILE A 200 7.50 10.23 4.96
N GLN A 201 8.42 10.50 5.89
CA GLN A 201 9.80 10.01 5.79
C GLN A 201 9.89 8.49 5.95
N LYS A 202 9.04 7.89 6.80
CA LYS A 202 8.91 6.43 6.88
C LYS A 202 8.44 5.84 5.54
N PHE A 203 7.47 6.49 4.89
CA PHE A 203 6.97 6.07 3.58
C PHE A 203 8.06 6.12 2.52
N LEU A 204 8.82 7.21 2.45
CA LEU A 204 9.94 7.36 1.53
C LEU A 204 11.07 6.38 1.81
N ALA A 205 11.34 6.09 3.09
CA ALA A 205 12.34 5.09 3.48
C ALA A 205 11.99 3.69 2.95
N LEU A 206 10.71 3.29 3.02
CA LEU A 206 10.26 2.02 2.45
C LEU A 206 10.37 1.99 0.92
N ILE A 207 10.00 3.07 0.24
CA ILE A 207 10.16 3.20 -1.21
C ILE A 207 11.62 3.02 -1.60
N GLU A 208 12.55 3.72 -0.92
CA GLU A 208 13.98 3.64 -1.22
C GLU A 208 14.52 2.23 -1.01
N LEU A 209 14.18 1.58 0.12
CA LEU A 209 14.64 0.24 0.42
C LEU A 209 14.16 -0.80 -0.58
N ILE A 210 12.93 -0.67 -1.09
CA ILE A 210 12.36 -1.61 -2.05
C ILE A 210 12.86 -1.34 -3.46
N ASN A 211 12.93 -0.08 -3.88
CA ASN A 211 13.40 0.28 -5.21
C ASN A 211 14.89 0.00 -5.42
N ASN A 212 15.67 0.09 -4.36
CA ASN A 212 17.11 -0.05 -4.38
C ASN A 212 17.64 -1.16 -3.47
N ASN A 213 16.86 -2.23 -3.31
CA ASN A 213 17.20 -3.36 -2.43
C ASN A 213 18.60 -3.95 -2.69
N GLU A 214 19.04 -4.00 -3.95
CA GLU A 214 20.37 -4.49 -4.34
C GLU A 214 21.53 -3.66 -3.75
N LYS A 215 21.28 -2.39 -3.45
CA LYS A 215 22.27 -1.48 -2.85
C LYS A 215 22.44 -1.68 -1.35
N TYR A 216 21.44 -2.26 -0.70
CA TYR A 216 21.34 -2.38 0.76
C TYR A 216 21.46 -3.82 1.28
N ASN A 217 21.61 -4.82 0.38
CA ASN A 217 21.91 -6.22 0.67
C ASN A 217 23.39 -6.48 0.92
#